data_82f8f92d54c1c095f85bb4f398096c39
#
_entry.id   82f8f92d54c1c095f85bb4f398096c39
#
_cell.length_a   1.000
_cell.length_b   1.000
_cell.length_c   1.000
_cell.angle_alpha   90.00
_cell.angle_beta   90.00
_cell.angle_gamma   90.00
#
_symmetry.space_group_name_H-M   'P 1'
#
loop_
_entity.id
_entity.type
_entity.pdbx_description
1 polymer ?
#
loop_
_entity_poly.entity_id
_entity_poly.type
_entity_poly.pdbx_seq_one_letter_code
_entity_poly.pdbx_strand_id
1 'polypeptide(L)'
;MKIKLVFIILFISLSCSDKKQKNEHPNIVYILADDLGYGELGVFGQKIIETPNIDQLAKEGMILTNHYSGSPVCAPARAVLLTGLHSGNNPVRGNDEWKDRGDVWSFEAMFKNPELEGQRPMPDSTITVANYLKLNGYKTGMVGKWGLGAPNTNSIPNNKGFDFFYGYNCQRQAHTLYPSHLWKNKERDILNNMIVDKGALKEGLDPNDIESYRIYNQSDYAPTLMHDQALKFIDRNRENKFFLYYASPLPHLPLQAPKKWVDYYREKLGEEKPYIGDEGYYPNQFPKATY
;
A
#
# COMPACT_ATOMS: atom_id res chain seq x y z
N MET A 1 55.09 26.33 65.60
CA MET A 1 53.71 26.51 65.03
C MET A 1 53.69 25.86 63.64
N LYS A 2 53.08 24.65 63.52
CA LYS A 2 53.06 23.88 62.24
C LYS A 2 51.67 24.04 61.61
N ILE A 3 51.61 24.72 60.51
CA ILE A 3 50.40 24.89 59.70
C ILE A 3 50.21 23.63 58.91
N LYS A 4 49.13 22.88 59.13
CA LYS A 4 48.71 21.75 58.34
C LYS A 4 47.87 22.27 57.19
N LEU A 5 48.40 22.12 55.97
CA LEU A 5 47.70 22.41 54.74
C LEU A 5 46.76 21.24 54.41
N VAL A 6 45.45 21.45 54.49
CA VAL A 6 44.43 20.48 54.11
C VAL A 6 44.10 20.68 52.63
N PHE A 7 44.50 19.73 51.79
CA PHE A 7 44.10 19.67 50.37
C PHE A 7 42.69 19.10 50.28
N ILE A 8 41.71 19.95 49.93
CA ILE A 8 40.37 19.51 49.57
C ILE A 8 40.43 19.18 48.05
N ILE A 9 40.41 17.88 47.73
CA ILE A 9 40.27 17.39 46.37
C ILE A 9 38.78 17.43 46.01
N LEU A 10 38.42 18.40 45.17
CA LEU A 10 37.06 18.53 44.62
C LEU A 10 36.91 17.53 43.49
N PHE A 11 36.24 16.39 43.73
CA PHE A 11 35.83 15.46 42.69
C PHE A 11 34.71 16.09 41.87
N ILE A 12 35.03 16.67 40.72
CA ILE A 12 34.06 17.04 39.72
C ILE A 12 33.67 15.74 39.00
N SER A 13 32.58 15.11 39.40
CA SER A 13 31.93 14.06 38.66
C SER A 13 31.35 14.67 37.36
N LEU A 14 32.09 14.57 36.28
CA LEU A 14 31.56 14.77 34.94
C LEU A 14 30.54 13.65 34.68
N SER A 15 29.28 13.91 35.05
CA SER A 15 28.16 13.13 34.58
C SER A 15 28.02 13.41 33.09
N CYS A 16 28.62 12.57 32.24
CA CYS A 16 28.23 12.47 30.88
C CYS A 16 26.80 11.98 30.83
N SER A 17 25.85 12.88 30.85
CA SER A 17 24.51 12.63 30.42
C SER A 17 24.61 12.32 28.92
N ASP A 18 24.53 11.04 28.54
CA ASP A 18 24.22 10.65 27.15
C ASP A 18 22.88 11.31 26.81
N LYS A 19 22.94 12.55 26.32
CA LYS A 19 21.83 13.12 25.58
C LYS A 19 21.67 12.21 24.37
N LYS A 20 20.69 11.26 24.42
CA LYS A 20 20.18 10.59 23.23
C LYS A 20 20.05 11.69 22.18
N GLN A 21 20.91 11.63 21.18
CA GLN A 21 20.93 12.61 20.09
C GLN A 21 19.54 12.54 19.47
N LYS A 22 18.75 13.57 19.69
CA LYS A 22 17.38 13.65 19.19
C LYS A 22 17.51 13.55 17.67
N ASN A 23 16.91 12.53 17.10
CA ASN A 23 17.00 12.24 15.68
C ASN A 23 16.60 13.53 14.92
N GLU A 24 17.56 14.23 14.34
CA GLU A 24 17.34 15.54 13.69
C GLU A 24 16.47 15.44 12.44
N HIS A 25 16.22 14.21 11.99
CA HIS A 25 15.45 13.92 10.80
C HIS A 25 14.11 13.25 11.15
N PRO A 26 12.99 13.72 10.61
CA PRO A 26 11.68 13.16 10.90
C PRO A 26 11.52 11.75 10.34
N ASN A 27 10.68 10.95 10.97
CA ASN A 27 10.13 9.77 10.34
C ASN A 27 9.18 10.19 9.20
N ILE A 28 9.15 9.41 8.13
CA ILE A 28 8.33 9.70 6.97
C ILE A 28 7.36 8.53 6.75
N VAL A 29 6.07 8.81 6.83
CA VAL A 29 5.02 7.87 6.43
C VAL A 29 4.29 8.48 5.25
N TYR A 30 4.40 7.84 4.08
CA TYR A 30 3.72 8.25 2.87
C TYR A 30 2.61 7.25 2.55
N ILE A 31 1.36 7.67 2.68
CA ILE A 31 0.18 6.85 2.39
C ILE A 31 -0.37 7.27 1.03
N LEU A 32 -0.39 6.32 0.09
CA LEU A 32 -1.00 6.48 -1.23
C LEU A 32 -2.28 5.64 -1.29
N ALA A 33 -3.41 6.27 -1.54
CA ALA A 33 -4.65 5.59 -1.88
C ALA A 33 -4.73 5.35 -3.39
N ASP A 34 -5.21 4.19 -3.80
CA ASP A 34 -5.33 3.80 -5.21
C ASP A 34 -6.73 4.17 -5.72
N ASP A 35 -6.80 5.07 -6.69
CA ASP A 35 -8.04 5.58 -7.30
C ASP A 35 -9.00 6.31 -6.35
N LEU A 36 -8.49 6.94 -5.28
CA LEU A 36 -9.30 7.77 -4.41
C LEU A 36 -9.63 9.11 -5.09
N GLY A 37 -10.91 9.36 -5.33
CA GLY A 37 -11.37 10.62 -5.91
C GLY A 37 -11.26 11.79 -4.93
N TYR A 38 -11.04 13.01 -5.47
CA TYR A 38 -10.95 14.23 -4.66
C TYR A 38 -12.17 14.44 -3.76
N GLY A 39 -13.37 14.18 -4.28
CA GLY A 39 -14.64 14.39 -3.57
C GLY A 39 -15.04 13.27 -2.62
N GLU A 40 -14.16 12.29 -2.31
CA GLU A 40 -14.51 11.13 -1.49
C GLU A 40 -14.11 11.28 -0.01
N LEU A 41 -13.49 12.41 0.36
CA LEU A 41 -13.10 12.69 1.74
C LEU A 41 -13.99 13.75 2.38
N GLY A 42 -14.29 13.58 3.68
CA GLY A 42 -15.09 14.54 4.45
C GLY A 42 -14.50 15.94 4.43
N VAL A 43 -13.16 16.07 4.52
CA VAL A 43 -12.44 17.36 4.44
C VAL A 43 -12.68 18.11 3.12
N PHE A 44 -13.05 17.43 2.04
CA PHE A 44 -13.42 18.01 0.75
C PHE A 44 -14.93 18.09 0.53
N GLY A 45 -15.73 17.82 1.57
CA GLY A 45 -17.18 18.12 1.61
C GLY A 45 -18.12 16.96 1.32
N GLN A 46 -17.61 15.73 1.11
CA GLN A 46 -18.50 14.59 1.02
C GLN A 46 -19.13 14.28 2.39
N LYS A 47 -20.34 13.68 2.42
CA LYS A 47 -21.14 13.48 3.64
C LYS A 47 -21.73 12.07 3.78
N ILE A 48 -21.48 11.19 2.82
CA ILE A 48 -22.09 9.85 2.76
C ILE A 48 -21.30 8.89 3.63
N ILE A 49 -19.97 8.82 3.38
CA ILE A 49 -19.07 7.98 4.15
C ILE A 49 -18.26 8.81 5.15
N GLU A 50 -17.75 8.18 6.18
CA GLU A 50 -16.99 8.84 7.23
C GLU A 50 -15.49 8.62 7.04
N THR A 51 -14.74 9.72 7.09
CA THR A 51 -13.27 9.70 7.00
C THR A 51 -12.61 10.40 8.19
N PRO A 52 -13.01 10.08 9.45
CA PRO A 52 -12.69 10.91 10.62
C PRO A 52 -11.18 11.04 10.90
N ASN A 53 -10.40 10.00 10.67
CA ASN A 53 -8.96 10.03 10.91
C ASN A 53 -8.22 10.86 9.84
N ILE A 54 -8.66 10.79 8.58
CA ILE A 54 -8.08 11.60 7.50
C ILE A 54 -8.48 13.07 7.70
N ASP A 55 -9.73 13.33 8.07
CA ASP A 55 -10.23 14.67 8.35
C ASP A 55 -9.51 15.30 9.56
N GLN A 56 -9.20 14.50 10.59
CA GLN A 56 -8.42 14.96 11.74
C GLN A 56 -6.96 15.28 11.34
N LEU A 57 -6.33 14.43 10.53
CA LEU A 57 -4.99 14.69 9.99
C LEU A 57 -4.97 16.00 9.18
N ALA A 58 -6.00 16.25 8.39
CA ALA A 58 -6.14 17.49 7.62
C ALA A 58 -6.28 18.74 8.52
N LYS A 59 -7.00 18.64 9.66
CA LYS A 59 -7.13 19.72 10.64
C LYS A 59 -5.83 20.02 11.38
N GLU A 60 -5.01 19.02 11.63
CA GLU A 60 -3.74 19.15 12.35
C GLU A 60 -2.55 19.46 11.44
N GLY A 61 -2.71 19.27 10.13
CA GLY A 61 -1.66 19.40 9.15
C GLY A 61 -1.92 20.46 8.08
N MET A 62 -1.41 20.20 6.89
CA MET A 62 -1.55 21.06 5.72
C MET A 62 -2.32 20.32 4.63
N ILE A 63 -3.31 21.00 4.04
CA ILE A 63 -4.06 20.51 2.88
C ILE A 63 -3.46 21.11 1.61
N LEU A 64 -3.06 20.26 0.68
CA LEU A 64 -2.54 20.65 -0.63
C LEU A 64 -3.66 20.47 -1.68
N THR A 65 -4.43 21.51 -1.91
CA THR A 65 -5.61 21.48 -2.80
C THR A 65 -5.29 21.32 -4.29
N ASN A 66 -4.06 21.63 -4.68
CA ASN A 66 -3.56 21.53 -6.07
C ASN A 66 -2.42 20.51 -6.20
N HIS A 67 -2.51 19.42 -5.47
CA HIS A 67 -1.58 18.31 -5.60
C HIS A 67 -2.17 17.26 -6.56
N TYR A 68 -1.45 16.99 -7.64
CA TYR A 68 -1.91 16.09 -8.71
C TYR A 68 -1.01 14.86 -8.85
N SER A 69 -1.60 13.73 -9.22
CA SER A 69 -0.84 12.56 -9.65
C SER A 69 -0.05 12.86 -10.92
N GLY A 70 1.14 12.32 -11.04
CA GLY A 70 1.98 12.49 -12.24
C GLY A 70 1.50 11.72 -13.46
N SER A 71 0.49 10.87 -13.32
CA SER A 71 -0.17 10.11 -14.39
C SER A 71 -1.53 9.61 -13.93
N PRO A 72 -2.51 9.45 -14.82
CA PRO A 72 -3.81 8.88 -14.50
C PRO A 72 -3.82 7.35 -14.40
N VAL A 73 -2.69 6.67 -14.65
CA VAL A 73 -2.57 5.20 -14.67
C VAL A 73 -1.64 4.74 -13.55
N CYS A 74 -1.98 3.65 -12.89
CA CYS A 74 -1.34 3.15 -11.67
C CYS A 74 0.20 3.04 -11.75
N ALA A 75 0.75 2.22 -12.67
CA ALA A 75 2.19 2.00 -12.73
C ALA A 75 2.97 3.27 -13.09
N PRO A 76 2.58 4.05 -14.11
CA PRO A 76 3.23 5.33 -14.39
C PRO A 76 3.14 6.32 -13.22
N ALA A 77 1.99 6.45 -12.54
CA ALA A 77 1.82 7.33 -11.40
C ALA A 77 2.79 6.95 -10.24
N ARG A 78 2.87 5.66 -9.92
CA ARG A 78 3.80 5.14 -8.89
C ARG A 78 5.25 5.35 -9.28
N ALA A 79 5.57 5.15 -10.55
CA ALA A 79 6.93 5.37 -11.06
C ALA A 79 7.32 6.86 -11.01
N VAL A 80 6.45 7.78 -11.42
CA VAL A 80 6.66 9.23 -11.30
C VAL A 80 6.88 9.62 -9.83
N LEU A 81 6.03 9.14 -8.92
CA LEU A 81 6.12 9.42 -7.50
C LEU A 81 7.47 8.96 -6.92
N LEU A 82 7.87 7.72 -7.21
CA LEU A 82 9.05 7.13 -6.59
C LEU A 82 10.36 7.60 -7.22
N THR A 83 10.35 7.98 -8.51
CA THR A 83 11.57 8.42 -9.21
C THR A 83 11.74 9.93 -9.26
N GLY A 84 10.66 10.69 -9.07
CA GLY A 84 10.64 12.15 -9.30
C GLY A 84 10.75 12.54 -10.78
N LEU A 85 10.71 11.56 -11.70
CA LEU A 85 10.81 11.83 -13.13
C LEU A 85 9.43 12.16 -13.69
N HIS A 86 9.32 13.26 -14.43
CA HIS A 86 8.11 13.60 -15.18
C HIS A 86 7.72 12.46 -16.13
N SER A 87 6.42 12.25 -16.35
CA SER A 87 5.88 11.16 -17.20
C SER A 87 6.52 11.09 -18.60
N GLY A 88 6.95 12.22 -19.15
CA GLY A 88 7.72 12.29 -20.40
C GLY A 88 9.10 11.60 -20.37
N ASN A 89 9.75 11.55 -19.23
CA ASN A 89 11.10 10.99 -19.02
C ASN A 89 11.11 9.70 -18.18
N ASN A 90 9.94 9.29 -17.67
CA ASN A 90 9.83 8.08 -16.88
C ASN A 90 9.85 6.83 -17.77
N PRO A 91 10.58 5.77 -17.41
CA PRO A 91 10.62 4.55 -18.22
C PRO A 91 9.29 3.77 -18.22
N VAL A 92 8.43 3.99 -17.22
CA VAL A 92 7.13 3.32 -17.12
C VAL A 92 6.06 4.19 -17.73
N ARG A 93 5.53 3.77 -18.89
CA ARG A 93 4.58 4.53 -19.71
C ARG A 93 3.13 4.06 -19.59
N GLY A 94 2.92 2.88 -19.03
CA GLY A 94 1.61 2.26 -18.88
C GLY A 94 1.69 1.07 -17.94
N ASN A 95 0.55 0.41 -17.72
CA ASN A 95 0.49 -0.88 -17.04
C ASN A 95 0.95 -1.97 -18.01
N ASP A 96 2.26 -2.10 -18.22
CA ASP A 96 2.82 -3.15 -19.08
C ASP A 96 2.85 -4.47 -18.33
N GLU A 97 1.92 -5.32 -18.67
CA GLU A 97 1.72 -6.63 -18.05
C GLU A 97 2.78 -7.67 -18.46
N TRP A 98 3.71 -7.29 -19.30
CA TRP A 98 4.81 -8.14 -19.78
C TRP A 98 4.31 -9.49 -20.32
N LYS A 99 3.41 -9.38 -21.30
CA LYS A 99 2.66 -10.50 -21.88
C LYS A 99 3.54 -11.56 -22.55
N ASP A 100 4.76 -11.20 -22.95
CA ASP A 100 5.70 -12.12 -23.62
C ASP A 100 6.02 -13.38 -22.79
N ARG A 101 5.72 -13.36 -21.50
CA ARG A 101 5.95 -14.48 -20.56
C ARG A 101 4.87 -15.58 -20.62
N GLY A 102 3.75 -15.34 -21.27
CA GLY A 102 2.65 -16.30 -21.39
C GLY A 102 1.32 -15.80 -20.81
N ASP A 103 0.56 -16.69 -20.17
CA ASP A 103 -0.76 -16.36 -19.61
C ASP A 103 -0.65 -15.58 -18.31
N VAL A 104 -0.29 -14.31 -18.45
CA VAL A 104 -0.10 -13.38 -17.34
C VAL A 104 -1.42 -12.88 -16.74
N TRP A 105 -2.58 -13.24 -17.32
CA TRP A 105 -3.89 -12.83 -16.81
C TRP A 105 -4.60 -13.91 -15.99
N SER A 106 -4.11 -15.13 -15.99
CA SER A 106 -4.62 -16.21 -15.17
C SER A 106 -4.00 -16.19 -13.78
N PHE A 107 -4.80 -15.99 -12.74
CA PHE A 107 -4.33 -16.04 -11.36
C PHE A 107 -3.88 -17.46 -10.98
N GLU A 108 -4.50 -18.48 -11.55
CA GLU A 108 -4.09 -19.87 -11.36
C GLU A 108 -2.71 -20.14 -11.99
N ALA A 109 -2.47 -19.63 -13.20
CA ALA A 109 -1.17 -19.75 -13.85
C ALA A 109 -0.08 -18.99 -13.07
N MET A 110 -0.35 -17.78 -12.61
CA MET A 110 0.56 -17.00 -11.74
C MET A 110 0.84 -17.72 -10.43
N PHE A 111 -0.16 -18.38 -9.82
CA PHE A 111 0.04 -19.13 -8.59
C PHE A 111 0.97 -20.33 -8.81
N LYS A 112 0.82 -21.05 -9.93
CA LYS A 112 1.69 -22.18 -10.30
C LYS A 112 3.09 -21.73 -10.73
N ASN A 113 3.20 -20.59 -11.42
CA ASN A 113 4.46 -20.04 -11.93
C ASN A 113 4.64 -18.58 -11.54
N PRO A 114 5.48 -18.28 -10.50
CA PRO A 114 5.76 -16.91 -10.07
C PRO A 114 6.32 -15.99 -11.17
N GLU A 115 6.95 -16.53 -12.20
CA GLU A 115 7.51 -15.74 -13.29
C GLU A 115 6.44 -15.04 -14.13
N LEU A 116 5.19 -15.48 -14.05
CA LEU A 116 4.06 -14.81 -14.70
C LEU A 116 3.54 -13.59 -13.90
N GLU A 117 3.96 -13.42 -12.64
CA GLU A 117 3.56 -12.27 -11.84
C GLU A 117 4.34 -11.00 -12.18
N GLY A 118 3.75 -9.88 -11.80
CA GLY A 118 4.37 -8.56 -11.90
C GLY A 118 4.24 -7.93 -13.28
N GLN A 119 4.80 -6.75 -13.38
CA GLN A 119 4.86 -5.93 -14.58
C GLN A 119 6.25 -5.99 -15.21
N ARG A 120 6.39 -5.41 -16.41
CA ARG A 120 7.72 -5.24 -17.03
C ARG A 120 8.63 -4.45 -16.08
N PRO A 121 9.83 -4.95 -15.79
CA PRO A 121 10.76 -4.30 -14.87
C PRO A 121 11.20 -2.91 -15.35
N MET A 122 11.37 -2.01 -14.40
CA MET A 122 12.12 -0.77 -14.65
C MET A 122 13.59 -1.09 -15.00
N PRO A 123 14.27 -0.25 -15.77
CA PRO A 123 15.73 -0.37 -15.99
C PRO A 123 16.49 -0.48 -14.65
N ASP A 124 17.57 -1.26 -14.65
CA ASP A 124 18.39 -1.47 -13.45
C ASP A 124 18.94 -0.16 -12.87
N SER A 125 19.27 0.78 -13.74
CA SER A 125 19.75 2.11 -13.38
C SER A 125 18.70 3.02 -12.73
N THR A 126 17.43 2.62 -12.71
CA THR A 126 16.36 3.43 -12.12
C THR A 126 16.54 3.51 -10.61
N ILE A 127 16.68 4.72 -10.10
CA ILE A 127 16.82 5.06 -8.69
C ILE A 127 15.50 5.61 -8.19
N THR A 128 15.10 5.22 -6.99
CA THR A 128 13.89 5.68 -6.32
C THR A 128 14.22 6.56 -5.11
N VAL A 129 13.24 7.29 -4.61
CA VAL A 129 13.37 8.05 -3.36
C VAL A 129 13.78 7.15 -2.18
N ALA A 130 13.36 5.87 -2.18
CA ALA A 130 13.75 4.91 -1.15
C ALA A 130 15.27 4.62 -1.18
N ASN A 131 15.89 4.55 -2.36
CA ASN A 131 17.34 4.41 -2.46
C ASN A 131 18.07 5.61 -1.81
N TYR A 132 17.62 6.84 -2.09
CA TYR A 132 18.21 8.05 -1.49
C TYR A 132 18.03 8.09 0.02
N LEU A 133 16.84 7.77 0.52
CA LEU A 133 16.57 7.75 1.95
C LEU A 133 17.39 6.67 2.66
N LYS A 134 17.51 5.48 2.05
CA LYS A 134 18.36 4.40 2.58
C LYS A 134 19.83 4.82 2.66
N LEU A 135 20.38 5.47 1.64
CA LEU A 135 21.74 6.01 1.64
C LEU A 135 21.93 7.06 2.76
N ASN A 136 20.88 7.76 3.14
CA ASN A 136 20.88 8.70 4.25
C ASN A 136 20.53 8.05 5.59
N GLY A 137 20.60 6.72 5.73
CA GLY A 137 20.47 5.98 6.97
C GLY A 137 19.04 5.76 7.44
N TYR A 138 18.02 5.99 6.60
CA TYR A 138 16.65 5.60 6.91
C TYR A 138 16.47 4.08 6.80
N LYS A 139 15.70 3.51 7.71
CA LYS A 139 15.10 2.19 7.53
C LYS A 139 13.90 2.34 6.61
N THR A 140 13.89 1.59 5.52
CA THR A 140 12.91 1.80 4.45
C THR A 140 11.95 0.62 4.35
N GLY A 141 10.66 0.89 4.39
CA GLY A 141 9.60 -0.10 4.27
C GLY A 141 8.61 0.26 3.18
N MET A 142 8.12 -0.76 2.50
CA MET A 142 6.99 -0.64 1.59
C MET A 142 5.93 -1.66 1.95
N VAL A 143 4.69 -1.22 2.02
CA VAL A 143 3.52 -2.07 2.21
C VAL A 143 2.46 -1.72 1.17
N GLY A 144 1.88 -2.73 0.52
CA GLY A 144 0.81 -2.51 -0.44
C GLY A 144 1.15 -2.90 -1.87
N LYS A 145 0.60 -2.16 -2.84
CA LYS A 145 0.67 -2.46 -4.27
C LYS A 145 1.94 -1.87 -4.90
N TRP A 146 2.83 -2.73 -5.44
CA TRP A 146 4.05 -2.32 -6.13
C TRP A 146 3.82 -1.98 -7.59
N GLY A 147 3.72 -2.97 -8.45
CA GLY A 147 3.38 -2.82 -9.86
C GLY A 147 4.46 -2.22 -10.76
N LEU A 148 5.73 -2.24 -10.36
CA LEU A 148 6.85 -1.65 -11.11
C LEU A 148 7.94 -2.66 -11.45
N GLY A 149 7.61 -3.94 -11.40
CA GLY A 149 8.53 -5.03 -11.70
C GLY A 149 7.91 -6.39 -11.47
N ALA A 150 8.71 -7.42 -11.58
CA ALA A 150 8.30 -8.80 -11.43
C ALA A 150 9.20 -9.54 -10.43
N PRO A 151 8.74 -10.64 -9.83
CA PRO A 151 9.58 -11.52 -9.05
C PRO A 151 10.86 -11.92 -9.80
N ASN A 152 11.92 -12.18 -9.07
CA ASN A 152 13.24 -12.56 -9.61
C ASN A 152 13.90 -11.54 -10.56
N THR A 153 13.46 -10.28 -10.53
CA THR A 153 14.07 -9.19 -11.30
C THR A 153 14.74 -8.15 -10.39
N ASN A 154 15.55 -7.27 -10.98
CA ASN A 154 16.14 -6.14 -10.26
C ASN A 154 15.12 -5.03 -9.95
N SER A 155 13.86 -5.20 -10.32
CA SER A 155 12.80 -4.21 -10.11
C SER A 155 11.76 -4.62 -9.05
N ILE A 156 12.09 -5.54 -8.16
CA ILE A 156 11.30 -5.78 -6.94
C ILE A 156 11.57 -4.66 -5.91
N PRO A 157 10.66 -4.41 -4.97
CA PRO A 157 10.84 -3.35 -3.96
C PRO A 157 12.17 -3.41 -3.22
N ASN A 158 12.62 -4.61 -2.82
CA ASN A 158 13.87 -4.79 -2.08
C ASN A 158 15.11 -4.39 -2.88
N ASN A 159 15.08 -4.50 -4.20
CA ASN A 159 16.19 -4.07 -5.07
C ASN A 159 16.05 -2.59 -5.50
N LYS A 160 14.93 -1.94 -5.16
CA LYS A 160 14.64 -0.53 -5.42
C LYS A 160 14.62 0.33 -4.15
N GLY A 161 15.41 -0.08 -3.15
CA GLY A 161 15.72 0.73 -1.98
C GLY A 161 14.92 0.41 -0.73
N PHE A 162 14.00 -0.54 -0.75
CA PHE A 162 13.21 -0.91 0.43
C PHE A 162 13.85 -2.09 1.18
N ASP A 163 14.12 -1.92 2.47
CA ASP A 163 14.63 -2.98 3.36
C ASP A 163 13.56 -4.04 3.64
N PHE A 164 12.30 -3.61 3.68
CA PHE A 164 11.13 -4.44 3.95
C PHE A 164 10.06 -4.21 2.88
N PHE A 165 9.44 -5.29 2.45
CA PHE A 165 8.28 -5.27 1.57
C PHE A 165 7.21 -6.26 2.05
N TYR A 166 5.95 -5.84 2.03
CA TYR A 166 4.80 -6.73 2.18
C TYR A 166 3.63 -6.25 1.32
N GLY A 167 3.17 -7.09 0.38
CA GLY A 167 2.03 -6.71 -0.46
C GLY A 167 1.98 -7.41 -1.80
N TYR A 168 1.30 -6.76 -2.75
CA TYR A 168 1.18 -7.22 -4.12
C TYR A 168 2.41 -6.82 -4.95
N ASN A 169 3.12 -7.78 -5.49
CA ASN A 169 4.13 -7.50 -6.51
C ASN A 169 3.48 -7.13 -7.85
N CYS A 170 2.36 -7.77 -8.15
CA CYS A 170 1.61 -7.66 -9.39
C CYS A 170 0.38 -6.76 -9.25
N GLN A 171 0.18 -5.78 -10.16
CA GLN A 171 -1.01 -4.93 -10.16
C GLN A 171 -2.29 -5.71 -10.46
N ARG A 172 -2.22 -6.69 -11.38
CA ARG A 172 -3.39 -7.52 -11.72
C ARG A 172 -3.93 -8.27 -10.53
N GLN A 173 -3.02 -8.82 -9.69
CA GLN A 173 -3.41 -9.54 -8.48
C GLN A 173 -4.09 -8.63 -7.46
N ALA A 174 -3.78 -7.33 -7.46
CA ALA A 174 -4.46 -6.36 -6.62
C ALA A 174 -5.92 -6.08 -7.06
N HIS A 175 -6.41 -6.74 -8.12
CA HIS A 175 -7.83 -6.79 -8.48
C HIS A 175 -8.59 -7.92 -7.75
N THR A 176 -8.02 -8.47 -6.69
CA THR A 176 -8.72 -9.19 -5.63
C THR A 176 -8.14 -8.76 -4.29
N LEU A 177 -9.00 -8.42 -3.34
CA LEU A 177 -8.58 -8.10 -1.98
C LEU A 177 -8.52 -9.34 -1.07
N TYR A 178 -8.84 -10.51 -1.64
CA TYR A 178 -8.65 -11.84 -1.06
C TYR A 178 -7.75 -12.69 -1.98
N PRO A 179 -6.48 -12.30 -2.17
CA PRO A 179 -5.57 -13.03 -3.05
C PRO A 179 -5.16 -14.37 -2.44
N SER A 180 -4.69 -15.30 -3.28
CA SER A 180 -4.12 -16.56 -2.82
C SER A 180 -2.79 -16.40 -2.07
N HIS A 181 -2.09 -15.30 -2.29
CA HIS A 181 -0.83 -14.98 -1.62
C HIS A 181 -0.50 -13.49 -1.74
N LEU A 182 0.36 -13.04 -0.85
CA LEU A 182 1.10 -11.78 -0.93
C LEU A 182 2.60 -12.08 -0.95
N TRP A 183 3.40 -11.05 -1.14
CA TRP A 183 4.84 -11.15 -1.07
C TRP A 183 5.36 -10.53 0.22
N LYS A 184 6.23 -11.26 0.91
CA LYS A 184 7.01 -10.76 2.02
C LYS A 184 8.47 -10.75 1.61
N ASN A 185 8.98 -9.58 1.25
CA ASN A 185 10.27 -9.43 0.62
C ASN A 185 10.35 -10.23 -0.70
N LYS A 186 11.13 -11.30 -0.73
CA LYS A 186 11.36 -12.15 -1.90
C LYS A 186 10.59 -13.46 -1.87
N GLU A 187 9.78 -13.68 -0.86
CA GLU A 187 9.06 -14.93 -0.63
C GLU A 187 7.55 -14.71 -0.68
N ARG A 188 6.82 -15.69 -1.15
CA ARG A 188 5.37 -15.70 -1.11
C ARG A 188 4.88 -16.03 0.30
N ASP A 189 3.98 -15.22 0.80
CA ASP A 189 3.15 -15.46 1.98
C ASP A 189 1.82 -16.03 1.50
N ILE A 190 1.66 -17.37 1.58
CA ILE A 190 0.48 -18.07 1.09
C ILE A 190 -0.68 -17.83 2.04
N LEU A 191 -1.80 -17.39 1.50
CA LEU A 191 -3.00 -17.06 2.24
C LEU A 191 -4.05 -18.17 2.14
N ASN A 192 -4.95 -18.19 3.11
CA ASN A 192 -6.02 -19.19 3.17
C ASN A 192 -7.24 -18.72 2.33
N ASN A 193 -6.98 -18.39 1.08
CA ASN A 193 -7.99 -17.95 0.12
C ASN A 193 -7.97 -18.84 -1.12
N MET A 194 -9.15 -19.12 -1.66
CA MET A 194 -9.26 -19.76 -2.97
C MET A 194 -8.82 -18.77 -4.07
N ILE A 195 -8.31 -19.33 -5.14
CA ILE A 195 -8.02 -18.53 -6.34
C ILE A 195 -9.36 -18.24 -7.03
N VAL A 196 -9.70 -16.96 -7.09
CA VAL A 196 -10.87 -16.48 -7.81
C VAL A 196 -10.39 -15.43 -8.79
N ASP A 197 -10.61 -15.70 -10.08
CA ASP A 197 -10.37 -14.72 -11.11
C ASP A 197 -11.32 -13.53 -10.95
N LYS A 198 -10.96 -12.42 -11.57
CA LYS A 198 -11.61 -11.11 -11.45
C LYS A 198 -13.10 -11.13 -11.14
N GLY A 199 -13.52 -10.25 -10.26
CA GLY A 199 -14.82 -10.13 -9.64
C GLY A 199 -16.04 -9.86 -10.53
N ALA A 200 -16.08 -10.39 -11.76
CA ALA A 200 -17.31 -10.45 -12.51
C ALA A 200 -18.18 -11.63 -12.03
N LEU A 201 -19.47 -11.39 -11.89
CA LEU A 201 -20.41 -12.43 -11.53
C LEU A 201 -20.28 -13.60 -12.53
N LYS A 202 -20.18 -14.82 -12.01
CA LYS A 202 -20.13 -16.01 -12.88
C LYS A 202 -21.44 -16.15 -13.64
N GLU A 203 -21.32 -16.62 -14.89
CA GLU A 203 -22.47 -16.87 -15.77
C GLU A 203 -23.49 -17.81 -15.06
N GLY A 204 -24.75 -17.47 -15.15
CA GLY A 204 -25.85 -18.23 -14.57
C GLY A 204 -26.17 -17.90 -13.11
N LEU A 205 -25.42 -17.01 -12.44
CA LEU A 205 -25.75 -16.53 -11.10
C LEU A 205 -26.66 -15.29 -11.16
N ASP A 206 -27.57 -15.17 -10.18
CA ASP A 206 -28.45 -14.01 -10.04
C ASP A 206 -27.69 -12.81 -9.45
N PRO A 207 -27.57 -11.67 -10.17
CA PRO A 207 -26.91 -10.48 -9.66
C PRO A 207 -27.64 -9.83 -8.46
N ASN A 208 -28.91 -10.17 -8.24
CA ASN A 208 -29.68 -9.67 -7.09
C ASN A 208 -29.54 -10.55 -5.84
N ASP A 209 -28.97 -11.76 -5.99
CA ASP A 209 -28.75 -12.66 -4.85
C ASP A 209 -27.36 -12.43 -4.26
N ILE A 210 -27.31 -12.04 -2.99
CA ILE A 210 -26.05 -11.82 -2.26
C ILE A 210 -25.19 -13.09 -2.20
N GLU A 211 -25.78 -14.26 -2.17
CA GLU A 211 -25.05 -15.54 -2.12
C GLU A 211 -24.27 -15.80 -3.41
N SER A 212 -24.68 -15.21 -4.53
CA SER A 212 -23.95 -15.25 -5.79
C SER A 212 -22.53 -14.66 -5.68
N TYR A 213 -22.30 -13.78 -4.72
CA TYR A 213 -21.03 -13.09 -4.49
C TYR A 213 -20.19 -13.67 -3.34
N ARG A 214 -20.69 -14.72 -2.70
CA ARG A 214 -20.04 -15.32 -1.52
C ARG A 214 -18.59 -15.73 -1.76
N ILE A 215 -18.25 -16.18 -2.97
CA ILE A 215 -16.89 -16.59 -3.35
C ILE A 215 -15.89 -15.43 -3.32
N TYR A 216 -16.35 -14.18 -3.34
CA TYR A 216 -15.49 -12.98 -3.32
C TYR A 216 -15.25 -12.45 -1.92
N ASN A 217 -15.85 -13.04 -0.88
CA ASN A 217 -15.65 -12.70 0.52
C ASN A 217 -15.06 -13.92 1.25
N GLN A 218 -13.75 -13.92 1.45
CA GLN A 218 -13.02 -15.05 1.99
C GLN A 218 -12.39 -14.70 3.35
N SER A 219 -11.36 -15.43 3.80
CA SER A 219 -10.84 -15.28 5.17
C SER A 219 -9.75 -14.20 5.30
N ASP A 220 -8.76 -14.21 4.42
CA ASP A 220 -7.56 -13.40 4.55
C ASP A 220 -7.65 -12.13 3.71
N TYR A 221 -8.22 -11.08 4.32
CA TYR A 221 -8.37 -9.77 3.67
C TYR A 221 -7.02 -9.05 3.61
N ALA A 222 -6.46 -8.91 2.42
CA ALA A 222 -5.13 -8.36 2.19
C ALA A 222 -4.89 -6.97 2.80
N PRO A 223 -5.84 -6.00 2.73
CA PRO A 223 -5.62 -4.70 3.35
C PRO A 223 -5.45 -4.76 4.87
N THR A 224 -6.12 -5.68 5.57
CA THR A 224 -5.89 -5.90 7.02
C THR A 224 -4.50 -6.44 7.28
N LEU A 225 -4.07 -7.45 6.52
CA LEU A 225 -2.73 -8.02 6.65
C LEU A 225 -1.63 -6.98 6.37
N MET A 226 -1.84 -6.15 5.35
CA MET A 226 -0.94 -5.03 5.03
C MET A 226 -0.89 -4.00 6.15
N HIS A 227 -2.03 -3.63 6.71
CA HIS A 227 -2.10 -2.70 7.84
C HIS A 227 -1.28 -3.21 9.03
N ASP A 228 -1.46 -4.48 9.40
CA ASP A 228 -0.72 -5.11 10.49
C ASP A 228 0.79 -5.11 10.25
N GLN A 229 1.23 -5.34 9.01
CA GLN A 229 2.65 -5.31 8.68
C GLN A 229 3.21 -3.88 8.68
N ALA A 230 2.41 -2.88 8.30
CA ALA A 230 2.79 -1.47 8.40
C ALA A 230 3.01 -1.06 9.87
N LEU A 231 2.09 -1.42 10.77
CA LEU A 231 2.22 -1.15 12.21
C LEU A 231 3.43 -1.87 12.81
N LYS A 232 3.64 -3.15 12.45
CA LYS A 232 4.83 -3.91 12.88
C LYS A 232 6.13 -3.29 12.37
N PHE A 233 6.15 -2.75 11.17
CA PHE A 233 7.33 -2.04 10.64
C PHE A 233 7.61 -0.78 11.44
N ILE A 234 6.61 0.03 11.76
CA ILE A 234 6.74 1.25 12.57
C ILE A 234 7.27 0.89 13.96
N ASP A 235 6.67 -0.09 14.65
CA ASP A 235 7.07 -0.49 16.00
C ASP A 235 8.53 -0.97 16.05
N ARG A 236 8.94 -1.82 15.10
CA ARG A 236 10.32 -2.33 15.02
C ARG A 236 11.36 -1.24 14.77
N ASN A 237 10.96 -0.14 14.15
CA ASN A 237 11.86 0.94 13.76
C ASN A 237 11.67 2.24 14.54
N ARG A 238 10.89 2.25 15.63
CA ARG A 238 10.58 3.45 16.43
C ARG A 238 11.82 4.18 17.00
N GLU A 239 12.93 3.46 17.19
CA GLU A 239 14.19 4.03 17.68
C GLU A 239 15.11 4.49 16.53
N ASN A 240 14.72 4.27 15.27
CA ASN A 240 15.45 4.65 14.08
C ASN A 240 14.66 5.70 13.30
N LYS A 241 15.34 6.48 12.46
CA LYS A 241 14.64 7.21 11.42
C LYS A 241 14.19 6.23 10.34
N PHE A 242 12.92 6.32 9.94
CA PHE A 242 12.37 5.41 8.94
C PHE A 242 11.52 6.13 7.89
N PHE A 243 11.44 5.49 6.75
CA PHE A 243 10.53 5.82 5.66
C PHE A 243 9.60 4.62 5.41
N LEU A 244 8.32 4.82 5.56
CA LEU A 244 7.29 3.85 5.20
C LEU A 244 6.48 4.37 4.02
N TYR A 245 6.53 3.67 2.90
CA TYR A 245 5.64 3.87 1.76
C TYR A 245 4.47 2.87 1.87
N TYR A 246 3.31 3.36 2.29
CA TYR A 246 2.09 2.56 2.39
C TYR A 246 1.23 2.81 1.15
N ALA A 247 1.41 1.97 0.14
CA ALA A 247 0.70 2.02 -1.14
C ALA A 247 -0.59 1.19 -1.06
N SER A 248 -1.61 1.72 -0.37
CA SER A 248 -2.90 1.06 -0.20
C SER A 248 -3.52 0.69 -1.55
N PRO A 249 -4.05 -0.53 -1.73
CA PRO A 249 -4.84 -0.87 -2.91
C PRO A 249 -6.26 -0.28 -2.86
N LEU A 250 -6.67 0.33 -1.74
CA LEU A 250 -7.99 0.91 -1.56
C LEU A 250 -8.02 2.39 -1.97
N PRO A 251 -9.18 2.86 -2.47
CA PRO A 251 -10.44 2.16 -2.73
C PRO A 251 -10.59 1.60 -4.15
N HIS A 252 -9.49 1.32 -4.87
CA HIS A 252 -9.54 0.72 -6.20
C HIS A 252 -10.38 -0.57 -6.22
N LEU A 253 -11.02 -0.83 -7.35
CA LEU A 253 -11.75 -2.08 -7.58
C LEU A 253 -10.86 -3.33 -7.38
N PRO A 254 -11.39 -4.46 -6.92
CA PRO A 254 -12.82 -4.74 -6.68
C PRO A 254 -13.31 -4.13 -5.38
N LEU A 255 -14.61 -3.84 -5.35
CA LEU A 255 -15.28 -3.30 -4.20
C LEU A 255 -15.53 -4.42 -3.16
N GLN A 256 -14.50 -4.84 -2.46
CA GLN A 256 -14.55 -5.86 -1.42
C GLN A 256 -14.22 -5.23 -0.07
N ALA A 257 -15.08 -5.42 0.91
CA ALA A 257 -14.88 -4.90 2.26
C ALA A 257 -15.21 -5.96 3.32
N PRO A 258 -14.58 -5.91 4.51
CA PRO A 258 -14.96 -6.77 5.62
C PRO A 258 -16.43 -6.56 6.02
N LYS A 259 -17.13 -7.66 6.30
CA LYS A 259 -18.56 -7.67 6.64
C LYS A 259 -18.96 -6.60 7.67
N LYS A 260 -18.13 -6.35 8.69
CA LYS A 260 -18.42 -5.36 9.74
C LYS A 260 -18.66 -3.94 9.19
N TRP A 261 -17.94 -3.56 8.13
CA TRP A 261 -18.08 -2.24 7.51
C TRP A 261 -19.26 -2.19 6.55
N VAL A 262 -19.50 -3.29 5.83
CA VAL A 262 -20.67 -3.43 4.97
C VAL A 262 -21.96 -3.34 5.82
N ASP A 263 -22.01 -4.06 6.95
CA ASP A 263 -23.15 -4.02 7.86
C ASP A 263 -23.38 -2.62 8.46
N TYR A 264 -22.29 -1.96 8.89
CA TYR A 264 -22.33 -0.60 9.42
C TYR A 264 -22.97 0.39 8.44
N TYR A 265 -22.52 0.37 7.19
CA TYR A 265 -23.06 1.30 6.20
C TYR A 265 -24.43 0.92 5.69
N ARG A 266 -24.81 -0.37 5.68
CA ARG A 266 -26.19 -0.79 5.41
C ARG A 266 -27.17 -0.29 6.46
N GLU A 267 -26.80 -0.38 7.73
CA GLU A 267 -27.61 0.16 8.81
C GLU A 267 -27.78 1.69 8.67
N LYS A 268 -26.71 2.38 8.29
CA LYS A 268 -26.70 3.83 8.18
C LYS A 268 -27.38 4.39 6.93
N LEU A 269 -27.18 3.75 5.78
CA LEU A 269 -27.60 4.26 4.47
C LEU A 269 -28.80 3.53 3.88
N GLY A 270 -29.17 2.38 4.48
CA GLY A 270 -30.19 1.51 3.93
C GLY A 270 -29.65 0.56 2.85
N GLU A 271 -30.57 -0.09 2.15
CA GLU A 271 -30.23 -1.03 1.09
C GLU A 271 -29.99 -0.35 -0.25
N GLU A 272 -28.85 -0.67 -0.89
CA GLU A 272 -28.56 -0.22 -2.24
C GLU A 272 -29.13 -1.17 -3.28
N LYS A 273 -29.24 -0.66 -4.51
CA LYS A 273 -29.57 -1.48 -5.67
C LYS A 273 -28.30 -2.05 -6.28
N PRO A 274 -28.28 -3.33 -6.70
CA PRO A 274 -27.16 -3.89 -7.45
C PRO A 274 -26.90 -3.08 -8.75
N TYR A 275 -25.63 -2.88 -9.10
CA TYR A 275 -25.28 -2.43 -10.44
C TYR A 275 -25.29 -3.62 -11.38
N ILE A 276 -26.21 -3.60 -12.34
CA ILE A 276 -26.40 -4.66 -13.32
C ILE A 276 -26.11 -4.19 -14.76
N GLY A 277 -25.42 -3.03 -14.89
CA GLY A 277 -25.05 -2.47 -16.19
C GLY A 277 -23.82 -3.14 -16.80
N ASP A 278 -23.58 -2.85 -18.06
CA ASP A 278 -22.46 -3.37 -18.86
C ASP A 278 -21.26 -2.43 -18.92
N GLU A 279 -21.40 -1.22 -18.37
CA GLU A 279 -20.37 -0.19 -18.36
C GLU A 279 -19.46 -0.32 -17.13
N GLY A 280 -18.24 0.20 -17.28
CA GLY A 280 -17.28 0.26 -16.20
C GLY A 280 -16.27 -0.89 -16.20
N TYR A 281 -15.46 -0.91 -15.16
CA TYR A 281 -14.31 -1.82 -15.04
C TYR A 281 -14.73 -3.27 -14.80
N TYR A 282 -15.84 -3.45 -14.10
CA TYR A 282 -16.47 -4.73 -13.81
C TYR A 282 -17.99 -4.60 -14.00
N PRO A 283 -18.53 -5.13 -15.08
CA PRO A 283 -19.97 -5.20 -15.24
C PRO A 283 -20.60 -6.11 -14.17
N ASN A 284 -21.86 -5.88 -13.85
CA ASN A 284 -22.64 -6.68 -12.91
C ASN A 284 -21.98 -6.79 -11.51
N GLN A 285 -21.48 -5.70 -10.98
CA GLN A 285 -21.03 -5.66 -9.59
C GLN A 285 -22.22 -5.50 -8.64
N PHE A 286 -22.15 -6.23 -7.53
CA PHE A 286 -23.11 -6.10 -6.46
C PHE A 286 -22.68 -4.99 -5.50
N PRO A 287 -23.24 -3.77 -5.60
CA PRO A 287 -22.81 -2.64 -4.78
C PRO A 287 -23.02 -2.90 -3.29
N LYS A 288 -24.01 -3.70 -2.90
CA LYS A 288 -24.28 -4.05 -1.50
C LYS A 288 -23.10 -4.70 -0.77
N ALA A 289 -22.08 -5.16 -1.49
CA ALA A 289 -20.87 -5.68 -0.89
C ALA A 289 -19.82 -4.60 -0.60
N THR A 290 -20.05 -3.34 -0.97
CA THR A 290 -18.96 -2.40 -1.21
C THR A 290 -18.96 -1.13 -0.41
N TYR A 291 -20.10 -0.76 0.15
CA TYR A 291 -20.21 0.42 1.02
C TYR A 291 -21.00 0.10 2.27
#